data_1e8bc09a0149f1038ac38dbafb61d60e
#
_entry.id   1e8bc09a0149f1038ac38dbafb61d60e
#
_cell.length_a   1.000
_cell.length_b   1.000
_cell.length_c   1.000
_cell.angle_alpha   90.00
_cell.angle_beta   90.00
_cell.angle_gamma   90.00
#
_symmetry.space_group_name_H-M   'P 1'
#
loop_
_entity.id
_entity.type
_entity.pdbx_description
1 polymer ?
#
loop_
_entity_poly.entity_id
_entity_poly.type
_entity_poly.pdbx_seq_one_letter_code
_entity_poly.pdbx_strand_id
1 'polypeptide(L)'
;TGALLCLDVTEAVLDEAIALGYNLVISHHPLIFKGYKSITGKDYVERCILKAIKNDIVIYSAHTNLDNAYGGVNYKIAEKIGLKNLQVLEPKENSLQDDLTQAGAGIVGELDEPETELEFLKRIKKTFEVGCVRHNRLTGREIQKVALCGGAGAFLLPQAIRAGADVFITGEIKYHDYFGHEGDILMAEIGHYESEQYTKEIFYSIIRDLF
;
A
#
# COMPACT_ATOMS: atom_id res chain seq x y z
N THR A 1 -19.16 -13.08 -17.65
CA THR A 1 -18.84 -11.74 -17.12
C THR A 1 -17.76 -11.91 -16.08
N GLY A 2 -16.67 -11.18 -16.18
CA GLY A 2 -15.55 -11.27 -15.23
C GLY A 2 -14.81 -9.95 -15.14
N ALA A 3 -14.00 -9.79 -14.09
CA ALA A 3 -13.10 -8.67 -13.92
C ALA A 3 -11.68 -9.17 -13.71
N LEU A 4 -10.69 -8.47 -14.27
CA LEU A 4 -9.27 -8.71 -14.01
C LEU A 4 -8.79 -7.75 -12.92
N LEU A 5 -8.13 -8.29 -11.89
CA LEU A 5 -7.64 -7.53 -10.76
C LEU A 5 -6.12 -7.39 -10.85
N CYS A 6 -5.62 -6.17 -10.73
CA CYS A 6 -4.18 -5.89 -10.80
C CYS A 6 -3.75 -4.79 -9.84
N LEU A 7 -2.46 -4.62 -9.64
CA LEU A 7 -1.90 -3.45 -8.97
C LEU A 7 -1.76 -2.31 -9.98
N ASP A 8 -1.10 -2.59 -11.10
CA ASP A 8 -0.83 -1.64 -12.18
C ASP A 8 -1.48 -2.08 -13.49
N VAL A 9 -1.97 -1.12 -14.27
CA VAL A 9 -2.47 -1.38 -15.62
C VAL A 9 -1.31 -1.31 -16.61
N THR A 10 -1.05 -2.43 -17.28
CA THR A 10 -0.04 -2.54 -18.34
C THR A 10 -0.66 -3.06 -19.63
N GLU A 11 0.08 -2.98 -20.73
CA GLU A 11 -0.38 -3.58 -22.00
C GLU A 11 -0.61 -5.09 -21.85
N ALA A 12 0.24 -5.79 -21.08
CA ALA A 12 0.09 -7.23 -20.82
C ALA A 12 -1.18 -7.57 -20.03
N VAL A 13 -1.53 -6.75 -19.01
CA VAL A 13 -2.78 -6.90 -18.25
C VAL A 13 -4.01 -6.72 -19.17
N LEU A 14 -3.98 -5.76 -20.07
CA LEU A 14 -5.07 -5.57 -21.03
C LEU A 14 -5.14 -6.71 -22.06
N ASP A 15 -4.00 -7.24 -22.50
CA ASP A 15 -3.96 -8.42 -23.38
C ASP A 15 -4.54 -9.66 -22.70
N GLU A 16 -4.27 -9.85 -21.41
CA GLU A 16 -4.87 -10.92 -20.61
C GLU A 16 -6.39 -10.73 -20.48
N ALA A 17 -6.87 -9.51 -20.19
CA ALA A 17 -8.30 -9.21 -20.12
C ALA A 17 -9.01 -9.52 -21.45
N ILE A 18 -8.40 -9.14 -22.58
CA ILE A 18 -8.92 -9.43 -23.93
C ILE A 18 -8.98 -10.95 -24.15
N ALA A 19 -7.90 -11.66 -23.85
CA ALA A 19 -7.83 -13.11 -24.03
C ALA A 19 -8.87 -13.89 -23.20
N LEU A 20 -9.19 -13.37 -22.00
CA LEU A 20 -10.21 -13.92 -21.11
C LEU A 20 -11.64 -13.46 -21.44
N GLY A 21 -11.80 -12.52 -22.37
CA GLY A 21 -13.11 -11.92 -22.69
C GLY A 21 -13.67 -11.05 -21.57
N TYR A 22 -12.83 -10.46 -20.74
CA TYR A 22 -13.22 -9.57 -19.66
C TYR A 22 -13.17 -8.10 -20.12
N ASN A 23 -14.20 -7.35 -19.81
CA ASN A 23 -14.32 -5.94 -20.16
C ASN A 23 -14.21 -4.99 -18.95
N LEU A 24 -13.80 -5.49 -17.78
CA LEU A 24 -13.51 -4.71 -16.59
C LEU A 24 -12.13 -5.06 -16.04
N VAL A 25 -11.31 -4.05 -15.85
CA VAL A 25 -10.02 -4.13 -15.13
C VAL A 25 -10.12 -3.27 -13.90
N ILE A 26 -9.85 -3.84 -12.73
CA ILE A 26 -9.82 -3.13 -11.45
C ILE A 26 -8.37 -3.08 -10.99
N SER A 27 -7.82 -1.88 -10.86
CA SER A 27 -6.44 -1.63 -10.46
C SER A 27 -6.35 -0.83 -9.17
N HIS A 28 -5.22 -0.92 -8.49
CA HIS A 28 -4.88 -0.01 -7.40
C HIS A 28 -4.38 1.31 -7.97
N HIS A 29 -3.31 1.29 -8.72
CA HIS A 29 -2.76 2.50 -9.32
C HIS A 29 -3.58 2.95 -10.54
N PRO A 30 -3.87 4.26 -10.67
CA PRO A 30 -4.53 4.78 -11.86
C PRO A 30 -3.57 4.73 -13.05
N LEU A 31 -4.10 4.31 -14.20
CA LEU A 31 -3.33 4.36 -15.44
C LEU A 31 -2.90 5.79 -15.81
N ILE A 32 -3.74 6.77 -15.48
CA ILE A 32 -3.53 8.18 -15.81
C ILE A 32 -3.30 8.97 -14.54
N PHE A 33 -2.03 9.26 -14.18
CA PHE A 33 -1.67 10.13 -13.06
C PHE A 33 -1.71 11.63 -13.41
N LYS A 34 -1.47 11.96 -14.68
CA LYS A 34 -1.43 13.35 -15.18
C LYS A 34 -2.26 13.46 -16.44
N GLY A 35 -2.99 14.57 -16.58
CA GLY A 35 -3.81 14.81 -17.78
C GLY A 35 -2.98 14.80 -19.07
N TYR A 36 -3.51 14.15 -20.11
CA TYR A 36 -2.93 14.10 -21.44
C TYR A 36 -3.57 15.17 -22.34
N LYS A 37 -2.75 15.89 -23.12
CA LYS A 37 -3.23 16.84 -24.13
C LYS A 37 -3.57 16.16 -25.47
N SER A 38 -3.02 14.99 -25.70
CA SER A 38 -3.26 14.18 -26.90
C SER A 38 -3.02 12.71 -26.57
N ILE A 39 -3.67 11.81 -27.30
CA ILE A 39 -3.50 10.36 -27.17
C ILE A 39 -3.14 9.83 -28.56
N THR A 40 -1.86 9.58 -28.77
CA THR A 40 -1.27 9.20 -30.07
C THR A 40 -0.62 7.82 -30.06
N GLY A 41 -0.45 7.21 -28.87
CA GLY A 41 0.22 5.92 -28.70
C GLY A 41 1.74 6.00 -28.53
N LYS A 42 2.30 7.19 -28.25
CA LYS A 42 3.76 7.40 -28.15
C LYS A 42 4.40 6.76 -26.92
N ASP A 43 3.64 6.63 -25.82
CA ASP A 43 4.11 5.99 -24.59
C ASP A 43 3.17 4.82 -24.17
N TYR A 44 3.58 4.07 -23.15
CA TYR A 44 2.82 2.89 -22.74
C TYR A 44 1.42 3.24 -22.23
N VAL A 45 1.26 4.38 -21.52
CA VAL A 45 -0.04 4.82 -20.99
C VAL A 45 -1.00 5.12 -22.16
N GLU A 46 -0.55 5.90 -23.15
CA GLU A 46 -1.34 6.18 -24.34
C GLU A 46 -1.72 4.89 -25.11
N ARG A 47 -0.78 3.92 -25.22
CA ARG A 47 -1.08 2.62 -25.84
C ARG A 47 -2.09 1.81 -25.05
N CYS A 48 -2.00 1.81 -23.71
CA CYS A 48 -3.01 1.18 -22.85
C CYS A 48 -4.38 1.83 -23.02
N ILE A 49 -4.46 3.17 -23.05
CA ILE A 49 -5.72 3.90 -23.27
C ILE A 49 -6.34 3.51 -24.63
N LEU A 50 -5.56 3.54 -25.70
CA LEU A 50 -6.04 3.16 -27.04
C LEU A 50 -6.48 1.69 -27.10
N LYS A 51 -5.76 0.79 -26.45
CA LYS A 51 -6.09 -0.64 -26.38
C LYS A 51 -7.40 -0.86 -25.62
N ALA A 52 -7.58 -0.22 -24.47
CA ALA A 52 -8.79 -0.30 -23.66
C ALA A 52 -10.03 0.20 -24.45
N ILE A 53 -9.92 1.38 -25.09
CA ILE A 53 -11.01 1.95 -25.90
C ILE A 53 -11.38 1.03 -27.07
N LYS A 54 -10.38 0.51 -27.81
CA LYS A 54 -10.62 -0.36 -28.98
C LYS A 54 -11.27 -1.70 -28.63
N ASN A 55 -11.16 -2.15 -27.39
CA ASN A 55 -11.67 -3.44 -26.92
C ASN A 55 -12.80 -3.29 -25.89
N ASP A 56 -13.40 -2.11 -25.77
CA ASP A 56 -14.48 -1.81 -24.82
C ASP A 56 -14.18 -2.23 -23.38
N ILE A 57 -12.93 -2.03 -22.93
CA ILE A 57 -12.48 -2.34 -21.57
C ILE A 57 -12.63 -1.11 -20.71
N VAL A 58 -13.37 -1.24 -19.60
CA VAL A 58 -13.45 -0.25 -18.53
C VAL A 58 -12.29 -0.48 -17.55
N ILE A 59 -11.58 0.58 -17.19
CA ILE A 59 -10.54 0.56 -16.15
C ILE A 59 -11.06 1.37 -14.96
N TYR A 60 -11.18 0.71 -13.81
CA TYR A 60 -11.50 1.36 -12.54
C TYR A 60 -10.28 1.27 -11.61
N SER A 61 -9.90 2.39 -11.00
CA SER A 61 -8.76 2.43 -10.07
C SER A 61 -9.20 2.90 -8.70
N ALA A 62 -8.91 2.10 -7.67
CA ALA A 62 -9.07 2.45 -6.27
C ALA A 62 -7.68 2.62 -5.63
N HIS A 63 -7.22 3.87 -5.56
CA HIS A 63 -5.88 4.28 -5.13
C HIS A 63 -5.90 4.79 -3.68
N THR A 64 -5.56 6.04 -3.44
CA THR A 64 -5.51 6.67 -2.11
C THR A 64 -6.83 6.58 -1.32
N ASN A 65 -7.97 6.50 -2.00
CA ASN A 65 -9.25 6.23 -1.35
C ASN A 65 -9.26 4.85 -0.67
N LEU A 66 -8.66 3.84 -1.28
CA LEU A 66 -8.54 2.50 -0.70
C LEU A 66 -7.44 2.43 0.37
N ASP A 67 -6.34 3.19 0.20
CA ASP A 67 -5.28 3.26 1.23
C ASP A 67 -5.83 3.79 2.56
N ASN A 68 -6.72 4.78 2.47
CA ASN A 68 -7.28 5.46 3.62
C ASN A 68 -8.59 4.86 4.15
N ALA A 69 -9.15 3.86 3.47
CA ALA A 69 -10.39 3.22 3.88
C ALA A 69 -10.15 2.26 5.06
N TYR A 70 -11.16 2.14 5.92
CA TYR A 70 -11.21 1.04 6.89
C TYR A 70 -11.19 -0.31 6.13
N GLY A 71 -10.35 -1.24 6.59
CA GLY A 71 -10.14 -2.52 5.90
C GLY A 71 -9.38 -2.41 4.57
N GLY A 72 -8.84 -1.24 4.23
CA GLY A 72 -8.05 -1.00 3.02
C GLY A 72 -6.60 -1.47 3.12
N VAL A 73 -5.74 -0.90 2.27
CA VAL A 73 -4.36 -1.38 2.05
C VAL A 73 -3.54 -1.41 3.35
N ASN A 74 -3.59 -0.34 4.15
CA ASN A 74 -2.82 -0.26 5.39
C ASN A 74 -3.29 -1.28 6.43
N TYR A 75 -4.60 -1.55 6.49
CA TYR A 75 -5.14 -2.63 7.34
C TYR A 75 -4.70 -4.01 6.87
N LYS A 76 -4.60 -4.22 5.55
CA LYS A 76 -4.10 -5.47 4.99
C LYS A 76 -2.63 -5.71 5.32
N ILE A 77 -1.80 -4.67 5.28
CA ILE A 77 -0.40 -4.73 5.72
C ILE A 77 -0.33 -5.09 7.20
N ALA A 78 -1.13 -4.42 8.05
CA ALA A 78 -1.19 -4.69 9.48
C ALA A 78 -1.63 -6.13 9.79
N GLU A 79 -2.62 -6.66 9.06
CA GLU A 79 -3.07 -8.06 9.13
C GLU A 79 -1.93 -9.04 8.80
N LYS A 80 -1.18 -8.79 7.72
CA LYS A 80 -0.03 -9.63 7.30
C LYS A 80 1.09 -9.65 8.35
N ILE A 81 1.30 -8.55 9.06
CA ILE A 81 2.27 -8.46 10.16
C ILE A 81 1.70 -9.11 11.45
N GLY A 82 0.40 -9.21 11.58
CA GLY A 82 -0.27 -9.74 12.78
C GLY A 82 -0.44 -8.70 13.89
N LEU A 83 -0.56 -7.41 13.54
CA LEU A 83 -0.73 -6.34 14.50
C LEU A 83 -2.12 -6.37 15.16
N LYS A 84 -2.17 -5.97 16.42
CA LYS A 84 -3.38 -5.79 17.24
C LYS A 84 -3.57 -4.31 17.59
N ASN A 85 -4.73 -3.98 18.20
CA ASN A 85 -5.03 -2.65 18.72
C ASN A 85 -4.81 -1.54 17.66
N LEU A 86 -5.29 -1.79 16.44
CA LEU A 86 -5.06 -0.92 15.29
C LEU A 86 -5.71 0.44 15.47
N GLN A 87 -4.96 1.50 15.17
CA GLN A 87 -5.43 2.88 15.11
C GLN A 87 -4.93 3.52 13.84
N VAL A 88 -5.72 4.44 13.29
CA VAL A 88 -5.29 5.26 12.15
C VAL A 88 -4.21 6.24 12.61
N LEU A 89 -3.10 6.29 11.89
CA LEU A 89 -1.94 7.12 12.26
C LEU A 89 -2.21 8.61 12.02
N GLU A 90 -2.87 8.96 10.91
CA GLU A 90 -3.31 10.33 10.58
C GLU A 90 -4.78 10.32 10.14
N PRO A 91 -5.74 10.52 11.08
CA PRO A 91 -7.16 10.56 10.78
C PRO A 91 -7.53 11.72 9.86
N LYS A 92 -8.48 11.53 8.94
CA LYS A 92 -9.08 12.62 8.18
C LYS A 92 -10.08 13.41 9.03
N GLU A 93 -10.03 14.75 8.98
CA GLU A 93 -10.88 15.70 9.72
C GLU A 93 -12.31 15.47 9.37
N ASN A 94 -13.00 14.80 8.92
CA ASN A 94 -14.44 14.56 8.67
C ASN A 94 -14.81 13.07 8.62
N SER A 95 -13.94 12.18 9.08
CA SER A 95 -14.33 10.81 9.32
C SER A 95 -15.34 10.80 10.46
N LEU A 96 -16.50 10.19 10.24
CA LEU A 96 -17.53 10.00 11.27
C LEU A 96 -16.84 9.45 12.53
N GLN A 97 -17.14 10.03 13.68
CA GLN A 97 -16.50 9.72 14.98
C GLN A 97 -16.80 8.30 15.52
N ASP A 98 -17.31 7.41 14.69
CA ASP A 98 -17.42 6.00 15.04
C ASP A 98 -16.04 5.34 14.93
N ASP A 99 -15.46 4.95 16.04
CA ASP A 99 -14.13 4.38 16.19
C ASP A 99 -13.80 3.19 15.27
N LEU A 100 -14.81 2.56 14.68
CA LEU A 100 -14.66 1.39 13.80
C LEU A 100 -14.59 1.70 12.30
N THR A 101 -14.81 2.96 11.89
CA THR A 101 -14.85 3.34 10.46
C THR A 101 -14.00 4.55 10.13
N GLN A 102 -13.07 4.91 11.01
CA GLN A 102 -12.22 6.07 10.81
C GLN A 102 -11.34 5.91 9.56
N ALA A 103 -11.55 6.79 8.58
CA ALA A 103 -10.68 6.89 7.42
C ALA A 103 -9.46 7.75 7.71
N GLY A 104 -8.29 7.38 7.17
CA GLY A 104 -7.08 8.16 7.32
C GLY A 104 -5.84 7.45 6.82
N ALA A 105 -4.71 8.13 6.85
CA ALA A 105 -3.46 7.63 6.32
C ALA A 105 -2.66 6.86 7.36
N GLY A 106 -2.13 5.70 6.95
CA GLY A 106 -1.29 4.84 7.79
C GLY A 106 -2.03 4.22 8.97
N ILE A 107 -1.40 3.23 9.56
CA ILE A 107 -1.89 2.49 10.74
C ILE A 107 -0.77 2.42 11.78
N VAL A 108 -1.13 2.47 13.04
CA VAL A 108 -0.27 2.07 14.16
C VAL A 108 -0.96 0.95 14.93
N GLY A 109 -0.18 -0.04 15.37
CA GLY A 109 -0.67 -1.18 16.13
C GLY A 109 0.45 -1.81 16.93
N GLU A 110 0.16 -2.92 17.61
CA GLU A 110 1.07 -3.58 18.53
C GLU A 110 1.26 -5.04 18.14
N LEU A 111 2.46 -5.56 18.37
CA LEU A 111 2.75 -6.99 18.35
C LEU A 111 2.22 -7.63 19.64
N ASP A 112 1.86 -8.91 19.57
CA ASP A 112 1.47 -9.66 20.78
C ASP A 112 2.63 -9.77 21.78
N GLU A 113 3.84 -9.97 21.29
CA GLU A 113 5.08 -10.04 22.08
C GLU A 113 6.16 -9.17 21.43
N PRO A 114 7.02 -8.51 22.22
CA PRO A 114 8.16 -7.75 21.69
C PRO A 114 9.14 -8.64 20.92
N GLU A 115 9.74 -8.12 19.87
CA GLU A 115 10.78 -8.78 19.09
C GLU A 115 12.04 -7.92 19.03
N THR A 116 13.22 -8.53 18.88
CA THR A 116 14.41 -7.75 18.55
C THR A 116 14.27 -7.14 17.14
N GLU A 117 14.91 -5.98 16.90
CA GLU A 117 14.88 -5.31 15.59
C GLU A 117 15.26 -6.25 14.43
N LEU A 118 16.28 -7.09 14.62
CA LEU A 118 16.75 -8.01 13.58
C LEU A 118 15.77 -9.16 13.31
N GLU A 119 15.09 -9.69 14.33
CA GLU A 119 14.05 -10.70 14.16
C GLU A 119 12.86 -10.12 13.44
N PHE A 120 12.43 -8.93 13.85
CA PHE A 120 11.36 -8.20 13.19
C PHE A 120 11.67 -7.92 11.71
N LEU A 121 12.85 -7.38 11.38
CA LEU A 121 13.27 -7.12 10.00
C LEU A 121 13.31 -8.41 9.16
N LYS A 122 13.79 -9.52 9.71
CA LYS A 122 13.78 -10.83 9.04
C LYS A 122 12.35 -11.33 8.80
N ARG A 123 11.46 -11.13 9.78
CA ARG A 123 10.06 -11.54 9.69
C ARG A 123 9.32 -10.75 8.61
N ILE A 124 9.42 -9.41 8.59
CA ILE A 124 8.78 -8.61 7.53
C ILE A 124 9.36 -8.91 6.15
N LYS A 125 10.68 -9.13 6.06
CA LYS A 125 11.30 -9.58 4.81
C LYS A 125 10.66 -10.85 4.26
N LYS A 126 10.40 -11.83 5.12
CA LYS A 126 9.74 -13.09 4.75
C LYS A 126 8.26 -12.89 4.45
N THR A 127 7.56 -12.14 5.28
CA THR A 127 6.10 -11.90 5.17
C THR A 127 5.73 -11.22 3.85
N PHE A 128 6.53 -10.24 3.42
CA PHE A 128 6.30 -9.49 2.19
C PHE A 128 7.11 -10.01 0.99
N GLU A 129 7.86 -11.11 1.17
CA GLU A 129 8.67 -11.76 0.12
C GLU A 129 9.70 -10.82 -0.53
N VAL A 130 10.22 -9.86 0.25
CA VAL A 130 11.15 -8.85 -0.28
C VAL A 130 12.58 -9.37 -0.40
N GLY A 131 13.25 -9.01 -1.47
CA GLY A 131 14.66 -9.37 -1.69
C GLY A 131 15.60 -8.68 -0.71
N CYS A 132 15.27 -7.44 -0.34
CA CYS A 132 16.06 -6.62 0.58
C CYS A 132 15.13 -5.68 1.37
N VAL A 133 15.33 -5.56 2.68
CA VAL A 133 14.75 -4.50 3.51
C VAL A 133 15.83 -3.46 3.73
N ARG A 134 15.61 -2.22 3.30
CA ARG A 134 16.47 -1.09 3.65
C ARG A 134 16.06 -0.50 4.98
N HIS A 135 16.99 -0.14 5.82
CA HIS A 135 16.70 0.45 7.12
C HIS A 135 17.78 1.45 7.54
N ASN A 136 17.44 2.35 8.47
CA ASN A 136 18.41 3.21 9.13
C ASN A 136 19.23 2.42 10.19
N ARG A 137 20.06 3.12 10.94
CA ARG A 137 20.83 2.50 12.04
C ARG A 137 19.86 1.90 13.07
N LEU A 138 20.14 0.67 13.51
CA LEU A 138 19.41 0.02 14.59
C LEU A 138 19.46 0.86 15.87
N THR A 139 18.33 0.95 16.57
CA THR A 139 18.21 1.73 17.81
C THR A 139 18.68 0.95 19.04
N GLY A 140 18.74 -0.38 18.95
CA GLY A 140 19.07 -1.30 20.04
C GLY A 140 17.90 -1.56 21.00
N ARG A 141 16.66 -1.21 20.58
CA ARG A 141 15.44 -1.44 21.35
C ARG A 141 14.68 -2.65 20.81
N GLU A 142 13.75 -3.16 21.58
CA GLU A 142 12.78 -4.14 21.12
C GLU A 142 11.65 -3.41 20.34
N ILE A 143 11.05 -4.12 19.41
CA ILE A 143 9.90 -3.68 18.61
C ILE A 143 8.64 -4.28 19.21
N GLN A 144 7.73 -3.43 19.66
CA GLN A 144 6.39 -3.82 20.09
C GLN A 144 5.35 -2.96 19.36
N LYS A 145 5.57 -1.66 19.27
CA LYS A 145 4.66 -0.73 18.61
C LYS A 145 5.12 -0.42 17.19
N VAL A 146 4.28 -0.75 16.21
CA VAL A 146 4.59 -0.68 14.79
C VAL A 146 3.69 0.34 14.12
N ALA A 147 4.26 1.34 13.46
CA ALA A 147 3.55 2.22 12.53
C ALA A 147 3.86 1.81 11.09
N LEU A 148 2.90 1.97 10.19
CA LEU A 148 3.07 1.59 8.80
C LEU A 148 2.25 2.47 7.84
N CYS A 149 2.73 2.56 6.60
CA CYS A 149 1.99 3.10 5.47
C CYS A 149 2.52 2.46 4.18
N GLY A 150 1.65 1.81 3.40
CA GLY A 150 2.01 1.26 2.09
C GLY A 150 2.44 2.33 1.09
N GLY A 151 3.10 1.91 0.00
CA GLY A 151 3.54 2.79 -1.06
C GLY A 151 4.52 3.88 -0.60
N ALA A 152 4.34 5.11 -1.05
CA ALA A 152 5.19 6.27 -0.74
C ALA A 152 4.74 6.95 0.56
N GLY A 153 4.74 6.24 1.69
CA GLY A 153 4.22 6.67 2.98
C GLY A 153 5.17 7.47 3.87
N ALA A 154 6.41 7.77 3.45
CA ALA A 154 7.44 8.38 4.30
C ALA A 154 7.02 9.73 4.93
N PHE A 155 6.05 10.43 4.36
CA PHE A 155 5.52 11.68 4.91
C PHE A 155 4.85 11.51 6.29
N LEU A 156 4.48 10.29 6.67
CA LEU A 156 3.90 9.96 7.99
C LEU A 156 4.94 9.66 9.08
N LEU A 157 6.23 9.72 8.78
CA LEU A 157 7.27 9.48 9.77
C LEU A 157 7.14 10.37 11.03
N PRO A 158 6.84 11.68 10.93
CA PRO A 158 6.61 12.51 12.12
C PRO A 158 5.42 12.03 12.97
N GLN A 159 4.37 11.51 12.34
CA GLN A 159 3.20 10.96 13.03
C GLN A 159 3.55 9.66 13.75
N ALA A 160 4.34 8.79 13.10
CA ALA A 160 4.83 7.54 13.70
C ALA A 160 5.68 7.81 14.96
N ILE A 161 6.58 8.80 14.90
CA ILE A 161 7.39 9.23 16.04
C ILE A 161 6.50 9.76 17.17
N ARG A 162 5.53 10.64 16.86
CA ARG A 162 4.58 11.18 17.86
C ARG A 162 3.70 10.11 18.49
N ALA A 163 3.36 9.08 17.73
CA ALA A 163 2.61 7.92 18.25
C ALA A 163 3.46 7.02 19.14
N GLY A 164 4.77 7.27 19.25
CA GLY A 164 5.70 6.46 20.04
C GLY A 164 5.93 5.07 19.45
N ALA A 165 5.91 4.95 18.12
CA ALA A 165 6.22 3.71 17.44
C ALA A 165 7.72 3.38 17.55
N ASP A 166 8.04 2.10 17.70
CA ASP A 166 9.42 1.59 17.72
C ASP A 166 9.98 1.46 16.29
N VAL A 167 9.10 1.16 15.35
CA VAL A 167 9.42 1.03 13.92
C VAL A 167 8.35 1.69 13.04
N PHE A 168 8.80 2.29 11.94
CA PHE A 168 7.95 2.75 10.86
C PHE A 168 8.26 2.00 9.57
N ILE A 169 7.25 1.31 9.00
CA ILE A 169 7.35 0.53 7.77
C ILE A 169 6.67 1.30 6.64
N THR A 170 7.34 1.40 5.49
CA THR A 170 6.74 1.97 4.28
C THR A 170 7.34 1.36 3.01
N GLY A 171 6.69 1.58 1.87
CA GLY A 171 7.20 1.10 0.58
C GLY A 171 8.39 1.88 0.06
N GLU A 172 8.43 3.19 0.28
CA GLU A 172 9.49 4.06 -0.26
C GLU A 172 9.97 5.08 0.77
N ILE A 173 11.29 5.18 0.93
CA ILE A 173 11.96 6.22 1.72
C ILE A 173 13.05 6.86 0.87
N LYS A 174 12.96 8.16 0.65
CA LYS A 174 13.99 8.91 -0.09
C LYS A 174 15.26 9.01 0.74
N TYR A 175 16.40 9.14 0.05
CA TYR A 175 17.71 9.21 0.69
C TYR A 175 17.78 10.23 1.85
N HIS A 176 17.25 11.43 1.67
CA HIS A 176 17.29 12.47 2.70
C HIS A 176 16.30 12.26 3.85
N ASP A 177 15.27 11.43 3.68
CA ASP A 177 14.28 11.17 4.72
C ASP A 177 14.83 10.26 5.84
N TYR A 178 16.01 9.65 5.62
CA TYR A 178 16.72 8.88 6.65
C TYR A 178 17.47 9.73 7.67
N PHE A 179 17.72 11.02 7.40
CA PHE A 179 18.54 11.87 8.26
C PHE A 179 17.71 12.53 9.36
N GLY A 180 18.36 12.74 10.51
CA GLY A 180 17.80 13.48 11.63
C GLY A 180 16.87 12.65 12.53
N HIS A 181 16.80 11.34 12.32
CA HIS A 181 15.96 10.42 13.10
C HIS A 181 16.76 9.24 13.68
N GLU A 182 18.07 9.41 13.76
CA GLU A 182 18.97 8.38 14.28
C GLU A 182 18.69 8.18 15.79
N GLY A 183 18.21 6.99 16.12
CA GLY A 183 17.87 6.61 17.50
C GLY A 183 16.44 6.95 17.93
N ASP A 184 15.66 7.71 17.15
CA ASP A 184 14.27 8.01 17.46
C ASP A 184 13.36 6.81 17.15
N ILE A 185 13.51 6.25 15.96
CA ILE A 185 12.67 5.18 15.44
C ILE A 185 13.47 4.33 14.43
N LEU A 186 13.21 3.02 14.39
CA LEU A 186 13.66 2.19 13.30
C LEU A 186 12.80 2.47 12.06
N MET A 187 13.43 2.80 10.93
CA MET A 187 12.74 2.97 9.64
C MET A 187 13.02 1.74 8.78
N ALA A 188 11.97 1.14 8.22
CA ALA A 188 12.08 -0.04 7.38
C ALA A 188 11.38 0.18 6.04
N GLU A 189 12.12 0.12 4.94
CA GLU A 189 11.61 0.22 3.58
C GLU A 189 11.54 -1.18 2.96
N ILE A 190 10.34 -1.58 2.54
CA ILE A 190 10.05 -2.92 2.03
C ILE A 190 9.74 -2.97 0.53
N GLY A 191 9.75 -1.83 -0.16
CA GLY A 191 9.38 -1.73 -1.57
C GLY A 191 7.91 -1.34 -1.78
N HIS A 192 7.68 -0.52 -2.80
CA HIS A 192 6.35 -0.01 -3.14
C HIS A 192 5.41 -1.17 -3.53
N TYR A 193 5.83 -1.96 -4.53
CA TYR A 193 5.06 -3.12 -5.00
C TYR A 193 4.80 -4.11 -3.86
N GLU A 194 5.83 -4.46 -3.11
CA GLU A 194 5.76 -5.47 -2.05
C GLU A 194 4.82 -5.07 -0.93
N SER A 195 4.73 -3.78 -0.62
CA SER A 195 3.81 -3.26 0.40
C SER A 195 2.35 -3.29 -0.06
N GLU A 196 2.07 -3.19 -1.37
CA GLU A 196 0.72 -3.02 -1.92
C GLU A 196 0.22 -4.21 -2.75
N GLN A 197 1.06 -5.21 -3.06
CA GLN A 197 0.70 -6.35 -3.90
C GLN A 197 -0.54 -7.11 -3.44
N TYR A 198 -0.87 -7.03 -2.15
CA TYR A 198 -2.03 -7.69 -1.54
C TYR A 198 -3.36 -6.93 -1.76
N THR A 199 -3.35 -5.77 -2.38
CA THR A 199 -4.55 -5.00 -2.74
C THR A 199 -5.52 -5.84 -3.59
N LYS A 200 -5.00 -6.74 -4.41
CA LYS A 200 -5.81 -7.69 -5.20
C LYS A 200 -6.67 -8.61 -4.32
N GLU A 201 -6.19 -8.99 -3.13
CA GLU A 201 -6.95 -9.79 -2.17
C GLU A 201 -8.15 -8.99 -1.61
N ILE A 202 -7.97 -7.68 -1.40
CA ILE A 202 -9.04 -6.77 -0.96
C ILE A 202 -10.12 -6.69 -2.02
N PHE A 203 -9.74 -6.42 -3.27
CA PHE A 203 -10.68 -6.38 -4.40
C PHE A 203 -11.45 -7.69 -4.55
N TYR A 204 -10.74 -8.82 -4.49
CA TYR A 204 -11.35 -10.14 -4.59
C TYR A 204 -12.39 -10.37 -3.48
N SER A 205 -12.05 -10.05 -2.23
CA SER A 205 -12.99 -10.21 -1.12
C SER A 205 -14.23 -9.35 -1.29
N ILE A 206 -14.07 -8.06 -1.65
CA ILE A 206 -15.20 -7.15 -1.86
C ILE A 206 -16.13 -7.67 -2.97
N ILE A 207 -15.57 -8.10 -4.09
CA ILE A 207 -16.36 -8.59 -5.23
C ILE A 207 -17.08 -9.88 -4.86
N ARG A 208 -16.38 -10.84 -4.27
CA ARG A 208 -16.96 -12.14 -3.86
C ARG A 208 -18.10 -11.97 -2.86
N ASP A 209 -17.97 -11.03 -1.91
CA ASP A 209 -18.93 -10.86 -0.82
C ASP A 209 -20.17 -10.04 -1.27
N LEU A 210 -20.08 -9.30 -2.39
CA LEU A 210 -21.15 -8.48 -2.93
C LEU A 210 -21.90 -9.12 -4.13
N PHE A 211 -21.28 -10.07 -4.82
CA PHE A 211 -21.79 -10.70 -6.05
C PHE A 211 -21.66 -12.22 -6.04
#